data_6361ccbed2a500a9fff7ac5e5b655aa0
#
_entry.id   6361ccbed2a500a9fff7ac5e5b655aa0
#
_cell.length_a   1.000
_cell.length_b   1.000
_cell.length_c   1.000
_cell.angle_alpha   90.00
_cell.angle_beta   90.00
_cell.angle_gamma   90.00
#
_symmetry.space_group_name_H-M   'P 1'
#
loop_
_entity.id
_entity.type
_entity.pdbx_description
1 polymer ?
#
loop_
_entity_poly.entity_id
_entity_poly.type
_entity_poly.pdbx_seq_one_letter_code
_entity_poly.pdbx_strand_id
1 'polypeptide(L)'
;MTRELDELLRQLRLNYLQRQPPTLGFGRRPALLVVDFIEGFTNPASPFGGPWDDAVEHTVELLSIVHSRNVPAVFTTVEFDANDREENLLIRKAPAVAALTRGSAWTSVDRRLPRHPTDIVISKKHASAFFGTDLAARLRALQIDTLLIAGCVTSGCVRASAVDAAQYGLRPLVVREAVADRSALASEANLLDIEARYGDVVTMEQTRDYLTASARL
;
A
#
# COMPACT_ATOMS: atom_id res chain seq x y z
N MET A 1 8.62 15.37 -14.79
CA MET A 1 7.21 15.83 -14.98
C MET A 1 7.26 17.15 -15.74
N THR A 2 6.34 17.42 -16.70
CA THR A 2 6.34 18.71 -17.42
C THR A 2 5.68 19.79 -16.56
N ARG A 3 6.11 21.08 -16.72
CA ARG A 3 5.49 22.23 -16.01
C ARG A 3 3.96 22.27 -16.16
N GLU A 4 3.45 21.86 -17.31
CA GLU A 4 2.02 21.83 -17.59
C GLU A 4 1.29 20.78 -16.74
N LEU A 5 1.89 19.60 -16.54
CA LEU A 5 1.34 18.56 -15.68
C LEU A 5 1.34 18.97 -14.21
N ASP A 6 2.42 19.62 -13.74
CA ASP A 6 2.50 20.14 -12.37
C ASP A 6 1.42 21.18 -12.08
N GLU A 7 1.17 22.08 -13.03
CA GLU A 7 0.10 23.08 -12.91
C GLU A 7 -1.28 22.43 -12.91
N LEU A 8 -1.51 21.43 -13.77
CA LEU A 8 -2.78 20.70 -13.81
C LEU A 8 -3.06 19.97 -12.49
N LEU A 9 -2.06 19.32 -11.94
CA LEU A 9 -2.15 18.65 -10.63
C LEU A 9 -2.38 19.65 -9.50
N ARG A 10 -1.73 20.81 -9.56
CA ARG A 10 -1.96 21.90 -8.60
C ARG A 10 -3.40 22.41 -8.66
N GLN A 11 -3.93 22.63 -9.84
CA GLN A 11 -5.32 23.06 -10.03
C GLN A 11 -6.31 21.99 -9.57
N LEU A 12 -6.05 20.72 -9.90
CA LEU A 12 -6.86 19.61 -9.44
C LEU A 12 -6.88 19.55 -7.90
N ARG A 13 -5.72 19.68 -7.26
CA ARG A 13 -5.59 19.71 -5.81
C ARG A 13 -6.36 20.86 -5.18
N LEU A 14 -6.23 22.08 -5.72
CA LEU A 14 -6.98 23.25 -5.24
C LEU A 14 -8.50 23.04 -5.35
N ASN A 15 -8.97 22.52 -6.48
CA ASN A 15 -10.40 22.28 -6.69
C ASN A 15 -10.95 21.15 -5.80
N TYR A 16 -10.17 20.07 -5.61
CA TYR A 16 -10.59 18.91 -4.84
C TYR A 16 -10.58 19.17 -3.32
N LEU A 17 -9.59 19.92 -2.85
CA LEU A 17 -9.39 20.21 -1.44
C LEU A 17 -9.93 21.60 -1.05
N GLN A 18 -10.75 22.22 -1.88
CA GLN A 18 -11.36 23.56 -1.58
C GLN A 18 -12.01 23.64 -0.20
N ARG A 19 -12.49 22.51 0.33
CA ARG A 19 -13.11 22.42 1.66
C ARG A 19 -12.15 21.94 2.74
N GLN A 20 -10.87 21.76 2.42
CA GLN A 20 -9.84 21.22 3.33
C GLN A 20 -10.43 20.14 4.25
N PRO A 21 -10.58 18.88 3.78
CA PRO A 21 -11.12 17.84 4.63
C PRO A 21 -10.28 17.78 5.93
N PRO A 22 -10.92 17.56 7.09
CA PRO A 22 -10.18 17.42 8.33
C PRO A 22 -9.25 16.22 8.21
N THR A 23 -8.01 16.36 8.69
CA THR A 23 -7.09 15.23 8.79
C THR A 23 -7.57 14.25 9.85
N LEU A 24 -7.47 12.96 9.57
CA LEU A 24 -7.72 11.91 10.57
C LEU A 24 -6.60 11.85 11.60
N GLY A 25 -5.39 12.21 11.16
CA GLY A 25 -4.17 12.19 11.95
C GLY A 25 -3.74 10.79 12.39
N PHE A 26 -2.59 10.74 13.02
CA PHE A 26 -2.06 9.50 13.57
C PHE A 26 -2.84 9.09 14.83
N GLY A 27 -3.14 7.80 14.94
CA GLY A 27 -3.78 7.21 16.11
C GLY A 27 -2.77 6.78 17.17
N ARG A 28 -3.11 5.73 17.90
CA ARG A 28 -2.28 5.24 19.02
C ARG A 28 -1.62 3.89 18.79
N ARG A 29 -2.21 3.06 17.93
CA ARG A 29 -1.76 1.68 17.67
C ARG A 29 -1.59 1.47 16.17
N PRO A 30 -0.44 1.81 15.61
CA PRO A 30 -0.18 1.63 14.18
C PRO A 30 0.17 0.19 13.83
N ALA A 31 -0.07 -0.13 12.55
CA ALA A 31 0.58 -1.22 11.84
C ALA A 31 1.05 -0.71 10.46
N LEU A 32 2.06 -1.35 9.89
CA LEU A 32 2.48 -1.10 8.51
C LEU A 32 1.89 -2.18 7.60
N LEU A 33 1.19 -1.77 6.54
CA LEU A 33 0.75 -2.62 5.46
C LEU A 33 1.60 -2.35 4.21
N VAL A 34 2.38 -3.33 3.79
CA VAL A 34 3.16 -3.31 2.55
C VAL A 34 2.37 -4.06 1.48
N VAL A 35 1.74 -3.30 0.58
CA VAL A 35 0.85 -3.83 -0.45
C VAL A 35 1.65 -4.27 -1.66
N ASP A 36 1.68 -5.57 -1.92
CA ASP A 36 2.12 -6.19 -3.16
C ASP A 36 3.53 -5.79 -3.67
N PHE A 37 4.44 -5.38 -2.80
CA PHE A 37 5.85 -5.33 -3.18
C PHE A 37 6.42 -6.74 -3.23
N ILE A 38 6.10 -7.42 -4.32
CA ILE A 38 6.52 -8.78 -4.66
C ILE A 38 7.42 -8.76 -5.90
N GLU A 39 8.22 -9.79 -6.07
CA GLU A 39 9.13 -9.93 -7.23
C GLU A 39 8.39 -9.74 -8.57
N GLY A 40 7.13 -10.15 -8.66
CA GLY A 40 6.31 -9.95 -9.85
C GLY A 40 6.07 -8.49 -10.22
N PHE A 41 6.03 -7.58 -9.25
CA PHE A 41 5.77 -6.17 -9.51
C PHE A 41 7.02 -5.29 -9.43
N THR A 42 8.04 -5.69 -8.66
CA THR A 42 9.22 -4.87 -8.40
C THR A 42 10.45 -5.29 -9.21
N ASN A 43 10.48 -6.52 -9.70
CA ASN A 43 11.60 -7.03 -10.47
C ASN A 43 11.49 -6.59 -11.94
N PRO A 44 12.49 -5.89 -12.51
CA PRO A 44 12.45 -5.44 -13.90
C PRO A 44 12.41 -6.58 -14.93
N ALA A 45 12.79 -7.81 -14.55
CA ALA A 45 12.66 -8.98 -15.42
C ALA A 45 11.21 -9.51 -15.51
N SER A 46 10.32 -9.05 -14.62
CA SER A 46 8.91 -9.42 -14.68
C SER A 46 8.18 -8.69 -15.81
N PRO A 47 7.28 -9.37 -16.54
CA PRO A 47 6.52 -8.75 -17.63
C PRO A 47 5.60 -7.60 -17.17
N PHE A 48 5.39 -7.45 -15.87
CA PHE A 48 4.56 -6.38 -15.28
C PHE A 48 5.28 -5.63 -14.16
N GLY A 49 6.59 -5.81 -14.04
CA GLY A 49 7.43 -5.05 -13.12
C GLY A 49 7.47 -3.55 -13.46
N GLY A 50 7.60 -2.71 -12.46
CA GLY A 50 7.73 -1.27 -12.60
C GLY A 50 9.06 -0.75 -12.00
N PRO A 51 9.50 0.47 -12.39
CA PRO A 51 10.70 1.10 -11.87
C PRO A 51 10.40 1.76 -10.51
N TRP A 52 10.25 0.95 -9.48
CA TRP A 52 9.76 1.41 -8.17
C TRP A 52 10.82 1.34 -7.08
N ASP A 53 12.09 1.42 -7.47
CA ASP A 53 13.22 1.27 -6.55
C ASP A 53 13.16 2.28 -5.41
N ASP A 54 12.87 3.55 -5.70
CA ASP A 54 12.76 4.61 -4.69
C ASP A 54 11.68 4.27 -3.63
N ALA A 55 10.51 3.80 -4.07
CA ALA A 55 9.42 3.45 -3.14
C ALA A 55 9.75 2.18 -2.33
N VAL A 56 10.48 1.25 -2.90
CA VAL A 56 11.01 0.07 -2.19
C VAL A 56 12.03 0.51 -1.13
N GLU A 57 12.97 1.42 -1.46
CA GLU A 57 13.96 1.95 -0.53
C GLU A 57 13.29 2.67 0.66
N HIS A 58 12.31 3.53 0.42
CA HIS A 58 11.53 4.15 1.50
C HIS A 58 10.79 3.12 2.34
N THR A 59 10.30 2.04 1.73
CA THR A 59 9.65 0.96 2.47
C THR A 59 10.65 0.17 3.33
N VAL A 60 11.89 -0.02 2.87
CA VAL A 60 12.98 -0.60 3.68
C VAL A 60 13.24 0.26 4.92
N GLU A 61 13.30 1.59 4.76
CA GLU A 61 13.45 2.51 5.89
C GLU A 61 12.28 2.38 6.88
N LEU A 62 11.03 2.38 6.39
CA LEU A 62 9.85 2.19 7.23
C LEU A 62 9.90 0.88 8.00
N LEU A 63 10.26 -0.21 7.35
CA LEU A 63 10.38 -1.54 7.99
C LEU A 63 11.42 -1.53 9.09
N SER A 64 12.56 -0.87 8.88
CA SER A 64 13.58 -0.72 9.91
C SER A 64 13.04 -0.01 11.17
N ILE A 65 12.27 1.06 10.96
CA ILE A 65 11.69 1.82 12.08
C ILE A 65 10.61 0.99 12.80
N VAL A 66 9.64 0.41 12.07
CA VAL A 66 8.55 -0.33 12.70
C VAL A 66 9.05 -1.56 13.44
N HIS A 67 10.04 -2.29 12.91
CA HIS A 67 10.64 -3.44 13.60
C HIS A 67 11.37 -3.01 14.88
N SER A 68 12.12 -1.90 14.84
CA SER A 68 12.80 -1.38 16.03
C SER A 68 11.84 -0.94 17.14
N ARG A 69 10.58 -0.69 16.80
CA ARG A 69 9.51 -0.24 17.71
C ARG A 69 8.49 -1.32 18.04
N ASN A 70 8.70 -2.56 17.57
CA ASN A 70 7.74 -3.66 17.69
C ASN A 70 6.35 -3.33 17.12
N VAL A 71 6.27 -2.46 16.12
CA VAL A 71 5.04 -2.18 15.38
C VAL A 71 4.81 -3.32 14.40
N PRO A 72 3.60 -3.92 14.36
CA PRO A 72 3.30 -5.00 13.44
C PRO A 72 3.46 -4.59 11.97
N ALA A 73 4.11 -5.46 11.17
CA ALA A 73 4.17 -5.33 9.72
C ALA A 73 3.38 -6.46 9.05
N VAL A 74 2.60 -6.10 8.05
CA VAL A 74 1.81 -7.00 7.22
C VAL A 74 2.20 -6.80 5.77
N PHE A 75 2.50 -7.88 5.09
CA PHE A 75 2.78 -7.90 3.64
C PHE A 75 1.63 -8.58 2.92
N THR A 76 1.27 -8.08 1.74
CA THR A 76 0.39 -8.83 0.86
C THR A 76 1.14 -9.37 -0.34
N THR A 77 0.71 -10.54 -0.79
CA THR A 77 1.11 -11.14 -2.05
C THR A 77 -0.13 -11.41 -2.89
N VAL A 78 0.02 -11.40 -4.20
CA VAL A 78 -1.05 -11.80 -5.12
C VAL A 78 -0.73 -13.19 -5.63
N GLU A 79 -1.64 -14.15 -5.39
CA GLU A 79 -1.46 -15.53 -5.82
C GLU A 79 -2.75 -16.10 -6.39
N PHE A 80 -2.64 -16.73 -7.54
CA PHE A 80 -3.74 -17.40 -8.21
C PHE A 80 -3.52 -18.91 -8.28
N ASP A 81 -4.58 -19.67 -8.06
CA ASP A 81 -4.62 -21.10 -8.29
C ASP A 81 -5.00 -21.41 -9.75
N ALA A 82 -4.81 -22.64 -10.20
CA ALA A 82 -5.08 -23.02 -11.59
C ALA A 82 -6.54 -22.74 -12.03
N ASN A 83 -7.48 -22.91 -11.12
CA ASN A 83 -8.93 -22.70 -11.37
C ASN A 83 -9.32 -21.23 -11.43
N ASP A 84 -8.50 -20.32 -10.89
CA ASP A 84 -8.82 -18.89 -10.89
C ASP A 84 -8.78 -18.25 -12.29
N ARG A 85 -8.10 -18.90 -13.25
CA ARG A 85 -7.90 -18.33 -14.61
C ARG A 85 -9.18 -18.04 -15.35
N GLU A 86 -10.21 -18.86 -15.16
CA GLU A 86 -11.49 -18.73 -15.85
C GLU A 86 -12.48 -17.85 -15.09
N GLU A 87 -12.45 -17.87 -13.77
CA GLU A 87 -13.45 -17.25 -12.90
C GLU A 87 -13.04 -15.86 -12.41
N ASN A 88 -11.74 -15.59 -12.24
CA ASN A 88 -11.27 -14.32 -11.67
C ASN A 88 -11.30 -13.19 -12.69
N LEU A 89 -12.13 -12.18 -12.44
CA LEU A 89 -12.30 -11.02 -13.31
C LEU A 89 -11.02 -10.17 -13.44
N LEU A 90 -10.15 -10.16 -12.44
CA LEU A 90 -8.86 -9.45 -12.53
C LEU A 90 -7.97 -10.09 -13.59
N ILE A 91 -7.89 -11.42 -13.61
CA ILE A 91 -7.14 -12.14 -14.64
C ILE A 91 -7.74 -11.90 -16.03
N ARG A 92 -9.07 -11.93 -16.15
CA ARG A 92 -9.75 -11.65 -17.43
C ARG A 92 -9.50 -10.23 -17.93
N LYS A 93 -9.42 -9.24 -17.03
CA LYS A 93 -9.16 -7.85 -17.38
C LYS A 93 -7.68 -7.58 -17.66
N ALA A 94 -6.78 -8.20 -16.92
CA ALA A 94 -5.33 -8.05 -17.00
C ALA A 94 -4.64 -9.42 -17.09
N PRO A 95 -4.68 -10.10 -18.24
CA PRO A 95 -4.26 -11.50 -18.37
C PRO A 95 -2.80 -11.78 -17.92
N ALA A 96 -1.92 -10.79 -18.00
CA ALA A 96 -0.53 -10.93 -17.58
C ALA A 96 -0.41 -11.34 -16.10
N VAL A 97 -1.35 -10.91 -15.23
CA VAL A 97 -1.29 -11.28 -13.80
C VAL A 97 -1.51 -12.76 -13.54
N ALA A 98 -1.98 -13.53 -14.52
CA ALA A 98 -2.07 -14.99 -14.42
C ALA A 98 -0.69 -15.68 -14.19
N ALA A 99 0.43 -14.98 -14.45
CA ALA A 99 1.77 -15.46 -14.13
C ALA A 99 2.04 -15.50 -12.61
N LEU A 100 1.25 -14.80 -11.79
CA LEU A 100 1.31 -14.85 -10.33
C LEU A 100 0.65 -16.13 -9.80
N THR A 101 1.11 -17.28 -10.28
CA THR A 101 0.62 -18.58 -9.85
C THR A 101 1.19 -18.89 -8.47
N ARG A 102 0.40 -19.53 -7.62
CA ARG A 102 0.84 -19.98 -6.29
C ARG A 102 2.15 -20.76 -6.36
N GLY A 103 3.12 -20.35 -5.52
CA GLY A 103 4.45 -20.96 -5.48
C GLY A 103 5.41 -20.51 -6.59
N SER A 104 4.99 -19.61 -7.48
CA SER A 104 5.90 -18.95 -8.43
C SER A 104 6.86 -18.00 -7.69
N ALA A 105 8.09 -17.88 -8.18
CA ALA A 105 9.03 -16.88 -7.66
C ALA A 105 8.48 -15.44 -7.73
N TRP A 106 7.58 -15.16 -8.68
CA TRP A 106 6.95 -13.86 -8.85
C TRP A 106 6.01 -13.47 -7.70
N THR A 107 5.49 -14.44 -6.93
CA THR A 107 4.60 -14.18 -5.78
C THR A 107 5.35 -13.93 -4.48
N SER A 108 6.67 -14.12 -4.47
CA SER A 108 7.51 -13.86 -3.30
C SER A 108 7.60 -12.37 -3.01
N VAL A 109 7.57 -12.00 -1.73
CA VAL A 109 7.89 -10.63 -1.30
C VAL A 109 9.26 -10.25 -1.82
N ASP A 110 9.41 -9.00 -2.28
CA ASP A 110 10.67 -8.47 -2.79
C ASP A 110 11.80 -8.71 -1.79
N ARG A 111 12.87 -9.38 -2.26
CA ARG A 111 14.02 -9.78 -1.42
C ARG A 111 14.79 -8.62 -0.78
N ARG A 112 14.60 -7.39 -1.26
CA ARG A 112 15.19 -6.18 -0.68
C ARG A 112 14.51 -5.76 0.62
N LEU A 113 13.26 -6.17 0.82
CA LEU A 113 12.48 -5.82 2.01
C LEU A 113 12.91 -6.71 3.20
N PRO A 114 13.43 -6.11 4.29
CA PRO A 114 13.85 -6.86 5.46
C PRO A 114 12.61 -7.39 6.22
N ARG A 115 12.35 -8.68 6.08
CA ARG A 115 11.26 -9.34 6.82
C ARG A 115 11.73 -9.86 8.17
N HIS A 116 10.88 -9.66 9.18
CA HIS A 116 11.05 -10.24 10.50
C HIS A 116 10.20 -11.53 10.64
N PRO A 117 10.61 -12.53 11.44
CA PRO A 117 9.83 -13.75 11.65
C PRO A 117 8.40 -13.53 12.16
N THR A 118 8.14 -12.42 12.82
CA THR A 118 6.81 -12.04 13.33
C THR A 118 5.93 -11.34 12.30
N ASP A 119 6.46 -10.98 11.13
CA ASP A 119 5.70 -10.31 10.08
C ASP A 119 4.63 -11.23 9.51
N ILE A 120 3.47 -10.65 9.28
CA ILE A 120 2.33 -11.37 8.72
C ILE A 120 2.42 -11.27 7.19
N VAL A 121 2.25 -12.40 6.49
CA VAL A 121 2.10 -12.42 5.03
C VAL A 121 0.72 -12.93 4.68
N ILE A 122 -0.02 -12.15 3.88
CA ILE A 122 -1.36 -12.46 3.43
C ILE A 122 -1.37 -12.65 1.91
N SER A 123 -1.76 -13.82 1.45
CA SER A 123 -2.04 -14.06 0.05
C SER A 123 -3.46 -13.61 -0.29
N LYS A 124 -3.62 -12.87 -1.39
CA LYS A 124 -4.91 -12.37 -1.87
C LYS A 124 -5.10 -12.59 -3.36
N LYS A 125 -6.35 -12.57 -3.81
CA LYS A 125 -6.76 -12.73 -5.22
C LYS A 125 -7.44 -11.49 -5.80
N HIS A 126 -7.57 -10.44 -5.00
CA HIS A 126 -8.29 -9.22 -5.33
C HIS A 126 -7.44 -7.99 -5.06
N ALA A 127 -7.88 -6.81 -5.53
CA ALA A 127 -7.11 -5.58 -5.36
C ALA A 127 -6.90 -5.23 -3.88
N SER A 128 -7.98 -5.19 -3.10
CA SER A 128 -7.88 -4.85 -1.67
C SER A 128 -7.18 -5.95 -0.87
N ALA A 129 -6.34 -5.53 0.07
CA ALA A 129 -5.74 -6.41 1.09
C ALA A 129 -6.77 -7.01 2.05
N PHE A 130 -7.97 -6.43 2.12
CA PHE A 130 -9.03 -6.84 3.04
C PHE A 130 -10.02 -7.81 2.39
N PHE A 131 -10.32 -7.62 1.09
CA PHE A 131 -11.36 -8.38 0.43
C PHE A 131 -10.97 -9.85 0.28
N GLY A 132 -11.75 -10.74 0.90
CA GLY A 132 -11.51 -12.19 0.85
C GLY A 132 -10.32 -12.66 1.68
N THR A 133 -9.85 -11.85 2.64
CA THR A 133 -8.76 -12.19 3.56
C THR A 133 -9.20 -12.05 5.02
N ASP A 134 -8.35 -12.47 5.94
CA ASP A 134 -8.56 -12.31 7.38
C ASP A 134 -7.89 -11.06 7.97
N LEU A 135 -7.38 -10.13 7.13
CA LEU A 135 -6.64 -8.95 7.57
C LEU A 135 -7.40 -8.12 8.60
N ALA A 136 -8.68 -7.83 8.36
CA ALA A 136 -9.49 -7.03 9.29
C ALA A 136 -9.59 -7.67 10.67
N ALA A 137 -9.76 -9.00 10.72
CA ALA A 137 -9.82 -9.74 11.99
C ALA A 137 -8.48 -9.70 12.74
N ARG A 138 -7.36 -9.86 12.03
CA ARG A 138 -6.01 -9.77 12.60
C ARG A 138 -5.72 -8.39 13.17
N LEU A 139 -5.97 -7.32 12.41
CA LEU A 139 -5.75 -5.96 12.86
C LEU A 139 -6.62 -5.61 14.07
N ARG A 140 -7.89 -6.08 14.09
CA ARG A 140 -8.78 -5.93 15.24
C ARG A 140 -8.25 -6.68 16.47
N ALA A 141 -7.78 -7.91 16.31
CA ALA A 141 -7.20 -8.69 17.43
C ALA A 141 -5.98 -8.01 18.03
N LEU A 142 -5.17 -7.33 17.21
CA LEU A 142 -4.02 -6.52 17.62
C LEU A 142 -4.43 -5.13 18.12
N GLN A 143 -5.72 -4.80 18.11
CA GLN A 143 -6.28 -3.49 18.48
C GLN A 143 -5.68 -2.32 17.68
N ILE A 144 -5.32 -2.55 16.42
CA ILE A 144 -4.78 -1.52 15.53
C ILE A 144 -5.88 -0.48 15.23
N ASP A 145 -5.52 0.79 15.27
CA ASP A 145 -6.39 1.92 14.93
C ASP A 145 -5.88 2.73 13.73
N THR A 146 -4.60 2.52 13.37
CA THR A 146 -3.90 3.29 12.35
C THR A 146 -3.16 2.33 11.41
N LEU A 147 -3.37 2.47 10.11
CA LEU A 147 -2.73 1.65 9.10
C LEU A 147 -1.86 2.53 8.20
N LEU A 148 -0.54 2.48 8.42
CA LEU A 148 0.44 3.03 7.50
C LEU A 148 0.45 2.16 6.26
N ILE A 149 0.36 2.75 5.07
CA ILE A 149 0.25 1.99 3.81
C ILE A 149 1.39 2.36 2.89
N ALA A 150 2.16 1.36 2.49
CA ALA A 150 3.19 1.38 1.45
C ALA A 150 2.85 0.36 0.36
N GLY A 151 3.54 0.39 -0.78
CA GLY A 151 3.40 -0.64 -1.80
C GLY A 151 2.90 -0.17 -3.15
N CYS A 152 2.35 -1.09 -3.94
CA CYS A 152 1.91 -0.83 -5.31
C CYS A 152 0.59 -1.53 -5.67
N VAL A 153 -0.12 -1.07 -6.72
CA VAL A 153 0.03 0.25 -7.34
C VAL A 153 -0.93 1.21 -6.67
N THR A 154 -0.53 2.49 -6.59
CA THR A 154 -1.31 3.53 -5.88
C THR A 154 -2.76 3.58 -6.36
N SER A 155 -3.00 3.57 -7.68
CA SER A 155 -4.34 3.61 -8.27
C SER A 155 -5.14 2.31 -8.18
N GLY A 156 -4.51 1.22 -7.74
CA GLY A 156 -5.09 -0.11 -7.65
C GLY A 156 -5.18 -0.64 -6.24
N CYS A 157 -4.26 -1.55 -5.90
CA CYS A 157 -4.29 -2.28 -4.64
C CYS A 157 -4.11 -1.38 -3.40
N VAL A 158 -3.27 -0.34 -3.49
CA VAL A 158 -3.10 0.64 -2.42
C VAL A 158 -4.41 1.37 -2.16
N ARG A 159 -5.00 1.99 -3.21
CA ARG A 159 -6.29 2.69 -3.08
C ARG A 159 -7.40 1.77 -2.57
N ALA A 160 -7.54 0.59 -3.15
CA ALA A 160 -8.56 -0.37 -2.72
C ALA A 160 -8.41 -0.73 -1.24
N SER A 161 -7.18 -0.94 -0.78
CA SER A 161 -6.88 -1.26 0.63
C SER A 161 -7.13 -0.06 1.55
N ALA A 162 -6.81 1.16 1.12
CA ALA A 162 -7.08 2.37 1.91
C ALA A 162 -8.59 2.61 2.08
N VAL A 163 -9.37 2.41 1.02
CA VAL A 163 -10.84 2.51 1.07
C VAL A 163 -11.43 1.52 2.05
N ASP A 164 -11.02 0.25 1.94
CA ASP A 164 -11.53 -0.79 2.84
C ASP A 164 -11.06 -0.58 4.29
N ALA A 165 -9.83 -0.16 4.52
CA ALA A 165 -9.34 0.21 5.85
C ALA A 165 -10.26 1.25 6.51
N ALA A 166 -10.63 2.31 5.78
CA ALA A 166 -11.57 3.32 6.27
C ALA A 166 -12.94 2.74 6.60
N GLN A 167 -13.46 1.82 5.76
CA GLN A 167 -14.74 1.15 5.99
C GLN A 167 -14.72 0.23 7.22
N TYR A 168 -13.54 -0.31 7.59
CA TYR A 168 -13.34 -1.06 8.83
C TYR A 168 -13.07 -0.19 10.05
N GLY A 169 -13.11 1.15 9.91
CA GLY A 169 -12.90 2.11 11.00
C GLY A 169 -11.43 2.33 11.39
N LEU A 170 -10.50 1.93 10.54
CA LEU A 170 -9.09 2.24 10.67
C LEU A 170 -8.79 3.62 10.09
N ARG A 171 -7.69 4.25 10.52
CA ARG A 171 -7.13 5.45 9.90
C ARG A 171 -6.11 5.03 8.84
N PRO A 172 -6.44 5.02 7.56
CA PRO A 172 -5.45 4.73 6.53
C PRO A 172 -4.59 5.95 6.29
N LEU A 173 -3.29 5.81 6.47
CA LEU A 173 -2.27 6.82 6.24
C LEU A 173 -1.34 6.32 5.14
N VAL A 174 -1.52 6.83 3.92
CA VAL A 174 -0.70 6.43 2.79
C VAL A 174 0.61 7.21 2.79
N VAL A 175 1.73 6.51 2.90
CA VAL A 175 3.06 7.14 2.90
C VAL A 175 3.47 7.43 1.46
N ARG A 176 3.44 8.71 1.09
CA ARG A 176 3.58 9.19 -0.29
C ARG A 176 4.80 8.62 -1.01
N GLU A 177 5.95 8.68 -0.38
CA GLU A 177 7.22 8.27 -0.99
C GLU A 177 7.39 6.74 -1.04
N ALA A 178 6.60 6.02 -0.24
CA ALA A 178 6.65 4.56 -0.14
C ALA A 178 5.59 3.86 -1.01
N VAL A 179 4.86 4.60 -1.86
CA VAL A 179 3.92 4.00 -2.83
C VAL A 179 4.34 4.28 -4.26
N ALA A 180 4.01 3.37 -5.15
CA ALA A 180 4.39 3.46 -6.56
C ALA A 180 3.23 3.17 -7.51
N ASP A 181 3.30 3.74 -8.71
CA ASP A 181 2.37 3.48 -9.81
C ASP A 181 3.08 3.59 -11.16
N ARG A 182 2.49 2.98 -12.20
CA ARG A 182 2.99 3.06 -13.58
C ARG A 182 2.85 4.44 -14.20
N SER A 183 1.97 5.26 -13.65
CA SER A 183 1.71 6.63 -14.09
C SER A 183 1.74 7.57 -12.90
N ALA A 184 2.63 8.55 -12.91
CA ALA A 184 2.70 9.58 -11.89
C ALA A 184 1.37 10.34 -11.77
N LEU A 185 0.70 10.61 -12.90
CA LEU A 185 -0.61 11.26 -12.90
C LEU A 185 -1.68 10.39 -12.22
N ALA A 186 -1.72 9.09 -12.52
CA ALA A 186 -2.65 8.17 -11.87
C ALA A 186 -2.36 8.07 -10.37
N SER A 187 -1.09 8.02 -9.98
CA SER A 187 -0.69 8.03 -8.56
C SER A 187 -1.22 9.27 -7.86
N GLU A 188 -0.90 10.47 -8.35
CA GLU A 188 -1.31 11.73 -7.72
C GLU A 188 -2.83 11.89 -7.65
N ALA A 189 -3.56 11.55 -8.72
CA ALA A 189 -5.03 11.62 -8.71
C ALA A 189 -5.63 10.69 -7.65
N ASN A 190 -5.08 9.50 -7.47
CA ASN A 190 -5.58 8.54 -6.47
C ASN A 190 -5.15 8.91 -5.04
N LEU A 191 -3.96 9.48 -4.85
CA LEU A 191 -3.58 10.06 -3.55
C LEU A 191 -4.52 11.20 -3.15
N LEU A 192 -4.90 12.07 -4.10
CA LEU A 192 -5.91 13.11 -3.86
C LEU A 192 -7.28 12.53 -3.48
N ASP A 193 -7.73 11.48 -4.16
CA ASP A 193 -8.98 10.80 -3.83
C ASP A 193 -8.96 10.22 -2.40
N ILE A 194 -7.83 9.62 -2.01
CA ILE A 194 -7.64 9.09 -0.66
C ILE A 194 -7.67 10.22 0.36
N GLU A 195 -6.88 11.28 0.15
CA GLU A 195 -6.78 12.43 1.04
C GLU A 195 -8.12 13.15 1.20
N ALA A 196 -8.91 13.23 0.14
CA ALA A 196 -10.19 13.94 0.17
C ALA A 196 -11.32 13.18 0.88
N ARG A 197 -11.24 11.84 1.01
CA ARG A 197 -12.41 11.04 1.38
C ARG A 197 -12.19 9.89 2.35
N TYR A 198 -11.00 9.28 2.36
CA TYR A 198 -10.83 7.98 3.02
C TYR A 198 -9.78 7.98 4.12
N GLY A 199 -8.72 8.76 3.96
CA GLY A 199 -7.60 8.79 4.90
C GLY A 199 -6.68 9.96 4.63
N ASP A 200 -5.50 9.95 5.21
CA ASP A 200 -4.52 11.01 5.00
C ASP A 200 -3.37 10.52 4.10
N VAL A 201 -2.77 11.43 3.36
CA VAL A 201 -1.51 11.21 2.66
C VAL A 201 -0.41 11.89 3.45
N VAL A 202 0.52 11.11 3.95
CA VAL A 202 1.59 11.56 4.85
C VAL A 202 2.96 11.40 4.18
N THR A 203 3.94 12.20 4.62
CA THR A 203 5.32 12.07 4.17
C THR A 203 6.10 11.05 4.99
N MET A 204 7.24 10.60 4.46
CA MET A 204 8.21 9.80 5.22
C MET A 204 8.66 10.50 6.49
N GLU A 205 8.91 11.82 6.44
CA GLU A 205 9.29 12.63 7.60
C GLU A 205 8.23 12.59 8.70
N GLN A 206 6.97 12.91 8.36
CA GLN A 206 5.85 12.85 9.30
C GLN A 206 5.67 11.46 9.92
N THR A 207 5.83 10.42 9.09
CA THR A 207 5.71 9.03 9.54
C THR A 207 6.84 8.65 10.49
N ARG A 208 8.07 9.05 10.18
CA ARG A 208 9.24 8.84 11.03
C ARG A 208 9.05 9.55 12.39
N ASP A 209 8.65 10.81 12.37
CA ASP A 209 8.42 11.59 13.59
C ASP A 209 7.36 10.93 14.47
N TYR A 210 6.24 10.51 13.89
CA TYR A 210 5.20 9.79 14.61
C TYR A 210 5.71 8.50 15.27
N LEU A 211 6.38 7.65 14.49
CA LEU A 211 6.88 6.36 14.98
C LEU A 211 7.98 6.52 16.03
N THR A 212 8.77 7.62 15.97
CA THR A 212 9.85 7.87 16.93
C THR A 212 9.43 8.64 18.17
N ALA A 213 8.44 9.53 18.05
CA ALA A 213 7.91 10.30 19.18
C ALA A 213 7.12 9.43 20.17
N SER A 214 6.50 8.35 19.68
CA SER A 214 5.74 7.42 20.53
C SER A 214 6.69 6.58 21.36
N ALA A 215 7.01 7.04 22.55
CA ALA A 215 7.99 6.41 23.43
C ALA A 215 7.63 4.98 23.88
N ARG A 216 6.39 4.51 23.68
CA ARG A 216 5.90 3.12 23.84
C ARG A 216 4.59 2.98 23.08
N LEU A 217 4.64 2.35 21.95
CA LEU A 217 3.48 1.80 21.28
C LEU A 217 3.14 0.42 21.85
#